data_20d7a5289e26c7887220c8d989c7a8c7
#
_entry.id   20d7a5289e26c7887220c8d989c7a8c7
#
_cell.length_a   1.000
_cell.length_b   1.000
_cell.length_c   1.000
_cell.angle_alpha   90.00
_cell.angle_beta   90.00
_cell.angle_gamma   90.00
#
_symmetry.space_group_name_H-M   'P 1'
#
loop_
_entity.id
_entity.type
_entity.pdbx_description
1 polymer ?
#
loop_
_entity_poly.entity_id
_entity_poly.type
_entity_poly.pdbx_seq_one_letter_code
_entity_poly.pdbx_strand_id
1 'polypeptide(L)'
;MTRTINLAVIPGDGIGTEVVGEGLKVLDVVAAKYGVTFNKTNYDLGAGYWHRTGEVLPDSVLTELAKADVILLGAVGDPTVPSGVLERGLLLKIRFAFDHYINLRPAKLMPGVTGPLATKAPIDFVVVREGTEGPYVGAGGVLAEGTDHEIATEESLNTRRGAERVIRDAFTRAAARDRKKLTLVHKNNVLTRAGSLWTRTFNQVAKEFPTVTTDYLHVDAASMFFVTNPERFDVVVTDNLFGDILTDIAAAICGGIGLAASGNINPTGAYPSMFEPVHGSAPDIAGKNLADPTATVMSVAMMLDHLGLSDAARDVEKAVAADLASRGDSKRGTTEIGSALAELVK
;
A
#
# COMPACT_ATOMS: atom_id res chain seq x y z
N MET A 1 28.18 -12.60 10.24
CA MET A 1 27.05 -13.56 10.21
C MET A 1 26.09 -13.07 9.15
N THR A 2 25.66 -13.92 8.24
CA THR A 2 24.64 -13.60 7.23
C THR A 2 23.31 -13.37 7.94
N ARG A 3 22.65 -12.23 7.70
CA ARG A 3 21.32 -11.96 8.25
C ARG A 3 20.30 -12.84 7.53
N THR A 4 19.52 -13.60 8.28
CA THR A 4 18.43 -14.42 7.74
C THR A 4 17.09 -13.80 8.10
N ILE A 5 16.17 -13.69 7.13
CA ILE A 5 14.84 -13.08 7.25
C ILE A 5 13.80 -14.09 6.80
N ASN A 6 12.78 -14.34 7.62
CA ASN A 6 11.67 -15.22 7.28
C ASN A 6 10.59 -14.42 6.55
N LEU A 7 10.40 -14.70 5.28
CA LEU A 7 9.45 -14.05 4.39
C LEU A 7 8.25 -14.96 4.14
N ALA A 8 7.07 -14.54 4.57
CA ALA A 8 5.82 -15.16 4.15
C ALA A 8 5.41 -14.59 2.79
N VAL A 9 5.14 -15.46 1.83
CA VAL A 9 4.74 -15.08 0.47
C VAL A 9 3.32 -15.56 0.23
N ILE A 10 2.43 -14.64 -0.13
CA ILE A 10 1.04 -14.91 -0.49
C ILE A 10 0.84 -14.39 -1.92
N PRO A 11 1.01 -15.22 -2.96
CA PRO A 11 0.83 -14.77 -4.35
C PRO A 11 -0.60 -14.30 -4.63
N GLY A 12 -1.59 -14.95 -4.02
CA GLY A 12 -3.01 -14.64 -4.19
C GLY A 12 -3.57 -15.07 -5.56
N ASP A 13 -4.34 -14.17 -6.18
CA ASP A 13 -5.16 -14.47 -7.35
C ASP A 13 -4.65 -13.80 -8.62
N GLY A 14 -5.10 -14.30 -9.76
CA GLY A 14 -4.91 -13.69 -11.08
C GLY A 14 -3.44 -13.43 -11.41
N ILE A 15 -3.12 -12.17 -11.75
CA ILE A 15 -1.74 -11.75 -12.05
C ILE A 15 -0.80 -11.80 -10.84
N GLY A 16 -1.34 -11.92 -9.61
CA GLY A 16 -0.54 -11.94 -8.39
C GLY A 16 0.58 -12.98 -8.41
N THR A 17 0.31 -14.18 -8.92
CA THR A 17 1.32 -15.24 -9.05
C THR A 17 2.47 -14.85 -9.98
N GLU A 18 2.17 -14.18 -11.11
CA GLU A 18 3.16 -13.75 -12.10
C GLU A 18 4.03 -12.62 -11.54
N VAL A 19 3.41 -11.56 -11.01
CA VAL A 19 4.15 -10.38 -10.55
C VAL A 19 4.97 -10.66 -9.28
N VAL A 20 4.47 -11.54 -8.38
CA VAL A 20 5.23 -11.97 -7.20
C VAL A 20 6.44 -12.79 -7.60
N GLY A 21 6.32 -13.69 -8.59
CA GLY A 21 7.45 -14.43 -9.12
C GLY A 21 8.59 -13.51 -9.58
N GLU A 22 8.26 -12.44 -10.30
CA GLU A 22 9.25 -11.47 -10.76
C GLU A 22 9.80 -10.59 -9.61
N GLY A 23 8.95 -10.19 -8.66
CA GLY A 23 9.40 -9.51 -7.44
C GLY A 23 10.38 -10.33 -6.62
N LEU A 24 10.14 -11.61 -6.47
CA LEU A 24 11.05 -12.53 -5.77
C LEU A 24 12.36 -12.75 -6.53
N LYS A 25 12.34 -12.77 -7.86
CA LYS A 25 13.54 -12.83 -8.70
C LYS A 25 14.47 -11.63 -8.42
N VAL A 26 13.91 -10.42 -8.39
CA VAL A 26 14.66 -9.20 -8.06
C VAL A 26 15.15 -9.24 -6.61
N LEU A 27 14.32 -9.70 -5.68
CA LEU A 27 14.70 -9.86 -4.26
C LEU A 27 15.90 -10.79 -4.10
N ASP A 28 15.94 -11.91 -4.81
CA ASP A 28 17.03 -12.88 -4.74
C ASP A 28 18.37 -12.28 -5.18
N VAL A 29 18.34 -11.51 -6.26
CA VAL A 29 19.55 -10.85 -6.79
C VAL A 29 20.07 -9.80 -5.81
N VAL A 30 19.19 -8.92 -5.31
CA VAL A 30 19.61 -7.86 -4.38
C VAL A 30 20.03 -8.43 -3.02
N ALA A 31 19.35 -9.49 -2.54
CA ALA A 31 19.71 -10.15 -1.29
C ALA A 31 21.11 -10.78 -1.36
N ALA A 32 21.41 -11.46 -2.46
CA ALA A 32 22.74 -12.02 -2.70
C ALA A 32 23.84 -10.93 -2.71
N LYS A 33 23.58 -9.79 -3.37
CA LYS A 33 24.49 -8.63 -3.43
C LYS A 33 24.80 -8.08 -2.03
N TYR A 34 23.83 -8.06 -1.14
CA TYR A 34 23.96 -7.51 0.23
C TYR A 34 24.23 -8.58 1.31
N GLY A 35 24.44 -9.83 0.93
CA GLY A 35 24.74 -10.90 1.86
C GLY A 35 23.61 -11.24 2.85
N VAL A 36 22.36 -11.09 2.40
CA VAL A 36 21.15 -11.40 3.17
C VAL A 36 20.50 -12.67 2.61
N THR A 37 19.94 -13.49 3.49
CA THR A 37 19.18 -14.69 3.10
C THR A 37 17.71 -14.53 3.45
N PHE A 38 16.81 -14.75 2.50
CA PHE A 38 15.37 -14.82 2.74
C PHE A 38 14.90 -16.29 2.74
N ASN A 39 14.42 -16.75 3.91
CA ASN A 39 13.70 -18.01 4.02
C ASN A 39 12.25 -17.77 3.60
N LYS A 40 11.87 -18.20 2.41
CA LYS A 40 10.56 -17.97 1.82
C LYS A 40 9.61 -19.12 2.13
N THR A 41 8.46 -18.81 2.72
CA THR A 41 7.35 -19.74 2.92
C THR A 41 6.16 -19.30 2.09
N ASN A 42 5.74 -20.11 1.12
CA ASN A 42 4.59 -19.81 0.27
C ASN A 42 3.30 -20.28 0.94
N TYR A 43 2.28 -19.43 0.91
CA TYR A 43 0.92 -19.70 1.39
C TYR A 43 -0.04 -19.63 0.20
N ASP A 44 -0.68 -20.74 -0.11
CA ASP A 44 -1.68 -20.86 -1.17
C ASP A 44 -3.04 -20.36 -0.65
N LEU A 45 -3.18 -19.03 -0.58
CA LEU A 45 -4.38 -18.33 -0.12
C LEU A 45 -4.97 -17.52 -1.28
N GLY A 46 -6.29 -17.40 -1.31
CA GLY A 46 -7.04 -16.68 -2.34
C GLY A 46 -8.27 -17.47 -2.80
N ALA A 47 -8.79 -17.15 -3.97
CA ALA A 47 -9.99 -17.78 -4.53
C ALA A 47 -9.85 -19.29 -4.69
N GLY A 48 -8.69 -19.75 -5.19
CA GLY A 48 -8.42 -21.18 -5.35
C GLY A 48 -8.50 -21.94 -4.03
N TYR A 49 -7.99 -21.39 -2.95
CA TYR A 49 -8.10 -21.96 -1.61
C TYR A 49 -9.55 -21.96 -1.12
N TRP A 50 -10.24 -20.83 -1.28
CA TRP A 50 -11.65 -20.71 -0.89
C TRP A 50 -12.56 -21.71 -1.62
N HIS A 51 -12.38 -21.89 -2.92
CA HIS A 51 -13.16 -22.88 -3.69
C HIS A 51 -12.96 -24.32 -3.21
N ARG A 52 -11.75 -24.66 -2.75
CA ARG A 52 -11.44 -26.01 -2.26
C ARG A 52 -11.93 -26.28 -0.83
N THR A 53 -11.93 -25.25 0.01
CA THR A 53 -12.11 -25.44 1.47
C THR A 53 -13.34 -24.73 2.05
N GLY A 54 -13.86 -23.72 1.37
CA GLY A 54 -14.87 -22.81 1.91
C GLY A 54 -14.32 -21.76 2.90
N GLU A 55 -13.01 -21.78 3.18
CA GLU A 55 -12.33 -20.84 4.07
C GLU A 55 -11.45 -19.89 3.28
N VAL A 56 -11.30 -18.66 3.75
CA VAL A 56 -10.40 -17.66 3.13
C VAL A 56 -9.02 -17.68 3.79
N LEU A 57 -8.98 -17.59 5.12
CA LEU A 57 -7.77 -17.61 5.93
C LEU A 57 -8.03 -18.34 7.24
N PRO A 58 -7.55 -19.57 7.42
CA PRO A 58 -7.64 -20.29 8.68
C PRO A 58 -6.86 -19.60 9.81
N ASP A 59 -7.35 -19.69 11.03
CA ASP A 59 -6.67 -19.09 12.19
C ASP A 59 -5.30 -19.75 12.48
N SER A 60 -5.14 -21.02 12.13
CA SER A 60 -3.85 -21.71 12.19
C SER A 60 -2.80 -21.07 11.26
N VAL A 61 -3.22 -20.76 10.01
CA VAL A 61 -2.34 -20.08 9.04
C VAL A 61 -2.05 -18.63 9.47
N LEU A 62 -3.04 -17.92 10.02
CA LEU A 62 -2.82 -16.59 10.59
C LEU A 62 -1.78 -16.61 11.72
N THR A 63 -1.82 -17.65 12.56
CA THR A 63 -0.83 -17.88 13.63
C THR A 63 0.56 -18.18 13.09
N GLU A 64 0.66 -18.86 11.94
CA GLU A 64 1.94 -19.10 11.27
C GLU A 64 2.49 -17.82 10.64
N LEU A 65 1.65 -17.06 9.94
CA LEU A 65 2.02 -15.76 9.37
C LEU A 65 2.60 -14.82 10.41
N ALA A 66 2.06 -14.83 11.65
CA ALA A 66 2.56 -14.01 12.76
C ALA A 66 4.02 -14.32 13.17
N LYS A 67 4.59 -15.43 12.74
CA LYS A 67 5.99 -15.83 13.04
C LYS A 67 6.99 -15.35 11.98
N ALA A 68 6.52 -14.85 10.85
CA ALA A 68 7.37 -14.28 9.82
C ALA A 68 7.94 -12.92 10.26
N ASP A 69 9.05 -12.52 9.66
CA ASP A 69 9.59 -11.17 9.86
C ASP A 69 8.84 -10.14 8.99
N VAL A 70 8.31 -10.60 7.85
CA VAL A 70 7.63 -9.75 6.87
C VAL A 70 6.77 -10.60 5.92
N ILE A 71 5.74 -9.98 5.33
CA ILE A 71 4.82 -10.60 4.38
C ILE A 71 4.92 -9.86 3.04
N LEU A 72 5.03 -10.62 1.94
CA LEU A 72 4.83 -10.13 0.57
C LEU A 72 3.52 -10.72 0.04
N LEU A 73 2.56 -9.84 -0.25
CA LEU A 73 1.27 -10.19 -0.86
C LEU A 73 1.27 -9.78 -2.32
N GLY A 74 0.71 -10.61 -3.19
CA GLY A 74 0.51 -10.28 -4.60
C GLY A 74 -0.80 -9.52 -4.82
N ALA A 75 -1.84 -10.23 -5.26
CA ALA A 75 -3.14 -9.62 -5.50
C ALA A 75 -4.27 -10.51 -5.01
N VAL A 76 -5.38 -9.94 -4.59
CA VAL A 76 -6.54 -10.64 -4.08
C VAL A 76 -7.77 -10.24 -4.88
N GLY A 77 -8.62 -11.22 -5.19
CA GLY A 77 -9.90 -11.00 -5.83
C GLY A 77 -10.10 -11.92 -7.05
N ASP A 78 -11.31 -12.47 -7.15
CA ASP A 78 -11.72 -13.31 -8.28
C ASP A 78 -13.23 -13.13 -8.52
N PRO A 79 -13.68 -12.91 -9.76
CA PRO A 79 -15.09 -12.68 -10.08
C PRO A 79 -16.00 -13.88 -9.78
N THR A 80 -15.44 -15.08 -9.55
CA THR A 80 -16.19 -16.28 -9.18
C THR A 80 -16.47 -16.37 -7.68
N VAL A 81 -15.89 -15.48 -6.88
CA VAL A 81 -16.12 -15.39 -5.42
C VAL A 81 -17.03 -14.18 -5.14
N PRO A 82 -18.02 -14.30 -4.24
CA PRO A 82 -18.86 -13.16 -3.89
C PRO A 82 -18.04 -11.95 -3.44
N SER A 83 -18.49 -10.75 -3.86
CA SER A 83 -17.80 -9.50 -3.58
C SER A 83 -17.53 -9.30 -2.08
N GLY A 84 -16.32 -8.89 -1.74
CA GLY A 84 -15.89 -8.61 -0.37
C GLY A 84 -15.47 -9.83 0.45
N VAL A 85 -15.71 -11.06 -0.02
CA VAL A 85 -15.36 -12.28 0.74
C VAL A 85 -13.83 -12.41 0.88
N LEU A 86 -13.11 -12.30 -0.23
CA LEU A 86 -11.64 -12.43 -0.23
C LEU A 86 -10.99 -11.21 0.42
N GLU A 87 -11.41 -10.01 0.09
CA GLU A 87 -10.87 -8.77 0.63
C GLU A 87 -11.02 -8.72 2.16
N ARG A 88 -12.22 -9.02 2.67
CA ARG A 88 -12.49 -9.03 4.12
C ARG A 88 -11.82 -10.21 4.81
N GLY A 89 -11.90 -11.40 4.20
CA GLY A 89 -11.42 -12.64 4.81
C GLY A 89 -9.91 -12.83 4.76
N LEU A 90 -9.20 -12.18 3.84
CA LEU A 90 -7.73 -12.27 3.74
C LEU A 90 -7.06 -10.94 4.09
N LEU A 91 -7.20 -9.94 3.21
CA LEU A 91 -6.46 -8.69 3.31
C LEU A 91 -6.80 -7.93 4.60
N LEU A 92 -8.08 -7.66 4.85
CA LEU A 92 -8.51 -6.93 6.04
C LEU A 92 -8.31 -7.78 7.31
N LYS A 93 -8.53 -9.11 7.24
CA LYS A 93 -8.27 -9.99 8.40
C LYS A 93 -6.81 -9.90 8.85
N ILE A 94 -5.85 -9.94 7.93
CA ILE A 94 -4.42 -9.77 8.24
C ILE A 94 -4.15 -8.36 8.79
N ARG A 95 -4.67 -7.30 8.15
CA ARG A 95 -4.47 -5.91 8.60
C ARG A 95 -4.94 -5.69 10.05
N PHE A 96 -6.11 -6.19 10.39
CA PHE A 96 -6.66 -6.05 11.74
C PHE A 96 -5.92 -6.92 12.76
N ALA A 97 -5.67 -8.20 12.43
CA ALA A 97 -5.01 -9.12 13.34
C ALA A 97 -3.58 -8.70 13.68
N PHE A 98 -2.87 -8.11 12.72
CA PHE A 98 -1.48 -7.66 12.89
C PHE A 98 -1.36 -6.16 13.16
N ASP A 99 -2.47 -5.50 13.42
CA ASP A 99 -2.55 -4.07 13.74
C ASP A 99 -1.73 -3.21 12.76
N HIS A 100 -1.96 -3.42 11.45
CA HIS A 100 -1.34 -2.65 10.37
C HIS A 100 -1.96 -1.25 10.28
N TYR A 101 -1.77 -0.45 11.30
CA TYR A 101 -2.42 0.86 11.39
C TYR A 101 -1.84 1.94 10.46
N ILE A 102 -0.71 1.67 9.82
CA ILE A 102 -0.15 2.51 8.77
C ILE A 102 -0.32 1.81 7.43
N ASN A 103 -1.10 2.38 6.53
CA ASN A 103 -1.03 2.03 5.12
C ASN A 103 -0.25 3.13 4.39
N LEU A 104 0.98 2.81 4.00
CA LEU A 104 1.94 3.74 3.39
C LEU A 104 1.88 3.60 1.87
N ARG A 105 1.60 4.71 1.18
CA ARG A 105 1.47 4.74 -0.29
C ARG A 105 2.27 5.89 -0.89
N PRO A 106 3.48 5.64 -1.41
CA PRO A 106 4.25 6.63 -2.15
C PRO A 106 3.59 6.96 -3.49
N ALA A 107 3.65 8.23 -3.86
CA ALA A 107 3.22 8.75 -5.16
C ALA A 107 4.38 9.52 -5.79
N LYS A 108 5.03 8.90 -6.76
CA LYS A 108 6.19 9.47 -7.45
C LYS A 108 6.08 9.24 -8.94
N LEU A 109 6.09 10.32 -9.70
CA LEU A 109 6.21 10.23 -11.16
C LEU A 109 7.66 9.89 -11.52
N MET A 110 7.87 8.65 -11.98
CA MET A 110 9.19 8.14 -12.28
C MET A 110 9.72 8.67 -13.61
N PRO A 111 11.06 8.79 -13.79
CA PRO A 111 11.66 9.13 -15.07
C PRO A 111 11.18 8.20 -16.19
N GLY A 112 10.87 8.77 -17.37
CA GLY A 112 10.39 8.01 -18.54
C GLY A 112 8.89 7.67 -18.50
N VAL A 113 8.21 7.87 -17.38
CA VAL A 113 6.77 7.67 -17.30
C VAL A 113 6.02 8.93 -17.70
N THR A 114 5.06 8.79 -18.61
CA THR A 114 4.15 9.86 -18.99
C THR A 114 2.89 9.77 -18.13
N GLY A 115 2.71 10.75 -17.25
CA GLY A 115 1.47 10.89 -16.49
C GLY A 115 0.36 11.56 -17.34
N PRO A 116 -0.89 11.51 -16.87
CA PRO A 116 -2.04 12.12 -17.56
C PRO A 116 -2.08 13.66 -17.43
N LEU A 117 -1.26 14.23 -16.55
CA LEU A 117 -1.29 15.66 -16.28
C LEU A 117 -0.44 16.45 -17.29
N ALA A 118 -0.91 17.64 -17.67
CA ALA A 118 -0.15 18.57 -18.51
C ALA A 118 1.02 19.23 -17.78
N THR A 119 1.05 19.21 -16.45
CA THR A 119 2.13 19.77 -15.66
C THR A 119 3.44 18.99 -15.85
N LYS A 120 4.55 19.73 -15.86
CA LYS A 120 5.91 19.16 -15.83
C LYS A 120 6.53 19.23 -14.42
N ALA A 121 5.77 19.70 -13.45
CA ALA A 121 6.24 19.77 -12.06
C ALA A 121 6.51 18.34 -11.53
N PRO A 122 7.56 18.17 -10.73
CA PRO A 122 7.87 16.87 -10.14
C PRO A 122 6.75 16.45 -9.18
N ILE A 123 6.31 15.21 -9.29
CA ILE A 123 5.36 14.60 -8.35
C ILE A 123 6.17 13.64 -7.47
N ASP A 124 6.28 13.96 -6.20
CA ASP A 124 6.93 13.12 -5.19
C ASP A 124 6.36 13.46 -3.81
N PHE A 125 5.40 12.68 -3.37
CA PHE A 125 4.81 12.77 -2.04
C PHE A 125 4.43 11.37 -1.52
N VAL A 126 4.09 11.27 -0.24
CA VAL A 126 3.65 10.02 0.35
C VAL A 126 2.34 10.23 1.11
N VAL A 127 1.41 9.31 0.96
CA VAL A 127 0.18 9.27 1.75
C VAL A 127 0.34 8.24 2.88
N VAL A 128 0.13 8.71 4.09
CA VAL A 128 0.06 7.90 5.32
C VAL A 128 -1.43 7.77 5.66
N ARG A 129 -2.02 6.68 5.19
CA ARG A 129 -3.42 6.32 5.39
C ARG A 129 -3.58 5.54 6.68
N GLU A 130 -4.58 5.86 7.50
CA GLU A 130 -4.99 5.00 8.62
C GLU A 130 -5.45 3.64 8.06
N GLY A 131 -5.05 2.52 8.68
CA GLY A 131 -5.23 1.18 8.10
C GLY A 131 -6.22 0.26 8.82
N THR A 132 -6.73 0.64 10.01
CA THR A 132 -7.48 -0.26 10.90
C THR A 132 -8.81 0.29 11.43
N GLU A 133 -9.18 1.50 11.08
CA GLU A 133 -10.41 2.17 11.53
C GLU A 133 -11.28 2.62 10.34
N GLY A 134 -12.18 3.54 10.58
CA GLY A 134 -13.12 4.04 9.58
C GLY A 134 -14.27 3.07 9.30
N PRO A 135 -14.90 3.13 8.12
CA PRO A 135 -15.98 2.21 7.76
C PRO A 135 -15.49 0.78 7.48
N TYR A 136 -14.19 0.57 7.31
CA TYR A 136 -13.59 -0.75 7.08
C TYR A 136 -13.73 -1.71 8.27
N VAL A 137 -14.04 -1.22 9.47
CA VAL A 137 -14.33 -2.06 10.63
C VAL A 137 -15.61 -2.89 10.45
N GLY A 138 -16.48 -2.51 9.49
CA GLY A 138 -17.71 -3.22 9.18
C GLY A 138 -18.80 -3.07 10.25
N ALA A 139 -18.76 -1.99 11.04
CA ALA A 139 -19.84 -1.66 11.96
C ALA A 139 -21.01 -1.05 11.18
N GLY A 140 -22.22 -1.51 11.48
CA GLY A 140 -23.44 -1.09 10.79
C GLY A 140 -24.46 -2.22 10.68
N GLY A 141 -25.44 -2.05 9.83
CA GLY A 141 -26.46 -3.07 9.62
C GLY A 141 -27.53 -2.66 8.63
N VAL A 142 -28.41 -3.63 8.35
CA VAL A 142 -29.55 -3.45 7.45
C VAL A 142 -30.84 -3.77 8.22
N LEU A 143 -31.86 -2.94 8.05
CA LEU A 143 -33.21 -3.16 8.55
C LEU A 143 -34.18 -3.24 7.37
N ALA A 144 -35.16 -4.10 7.45
CA ALA A 144 -36.23 -4.33 6.45
C ALA A 144 -35.67 -4.59 5.04
N GLU A 145 -34.60 -5.37 4.95
CA GLU A 145 -33.89 -5.71 3.70
C GLU A 145 -34.84 -6.22 2.62
N GLY A 146 -34.69 -5.75 1.39
CA GLY A 146 -35.49 -6.13 0.23
C GLY A 146 -36.91 -5.51 0.20
N THR A 147 -37.23 -4.53 1.06
CA THR A 147 -38.49 -3.80 1.05
C THR A 147 -38.31 -2.31 0.72
N ASP A 148 -39.42 -1.62 0.40
CA ASP A 148 -39.40 -0.16 0.15
C ASP A 148 -39.01 0.67 1.40
N HIS A 149 -38.92 0.04 2.55
CA HIS A 149 -38.56 0.64 3.84
C HIS A 149 -37.15 0.22 4.29
N GLU A 150 -36.34 -0.34 3.41
CA GLU A 150 -34.98 -0.78 3.73
C GLU A 150 -34.14 0.39 4.22
N ILE A 151 -33.40 0.15 5.30
CA ILE A 151 -32.44 1.08 5.88
C ILE A 151 -31.11 0.37 5.97
N ALA A 152 -30.06 0.94 5.37
CA ALA A 152 -28.69 0.49 5.50
C ALA A 152 -27.86 1.54 6.23
N THR A 153 -27.03 1.11 7.17
CA THR A 153 -26.11 1.97 7.90
C THR A 153 -24.68 1.44 7.85
N GLU A 154 -23.73 2.34 7.67
CA GLU A 154 -22.29 2.08 7.76
C GLU A 154 -21.69 3.07 8.75
N GLU A 155 -21.04 2.60 9.82
CA GLU A 155 -20.44 3.46 10.82
C GLU A 155 -18.95 3.67 10.55
N SER A 156 -18.49 4.92 10.64
CA SER A 156 -17.07 5.26 10.57
C SER A 156 -16.49 5.36 11.97
N LEU A 157 -15.82 4.30 12.44
CA LEU A 157 -15.12 4.30 13.72
C LEU A 157 -13.87 5.16 13.64
N ASN A 158 -13.69 6.07 14.60
CA ASN A 158 -12.49 6.88 14.72
C ASN A 158 -12.12 7.00 16.21
N THR A 159 -10.95 6.50 16.58
CA THR A 159 -10.47 6.61 17.96
C THR A 159 -9.35 7.64 18.08
N ARG A 160 -9.20 8.20 19.28
CA ARG A 160 -8.06 9.07 19.57
C ARG A 160 -6.74 8.32 19.37
N ARG A 161 -6.66 7.06 19.79
CA ARG A 161 -5.48 6.22 19.66
C ARG A 161 -5.13 5.98 18.19
N GLY A 162 -6.11 5.60 17.36
CA GLY A 162 -5.90 5.35 15.94
C GLY A 162 -5.41 6.60 15.21
N ALA A 163 -6.10 7.73 15.39
CA ALA A 163 -5.70 9.00 14.81
C ALA A 163 -4.30 9.44 15.27
N GLU A 164 -3.99 9.36 16.57
CA GLU A 164 -2.70 9.81 17.10
C GLU A 164 -1.51 9.02 16.56
N ARG A 165 -1.61 7.70 16.50
CA ARG A 165 -0.50 6.84 16.07
C ARG A 165 -0.17 7.02 14.58
N VAL A 166 -1.18 7.17 13.72
CA VAL A 166 -0.95 7.43 12.29
C VAL A 166 -0.44 8.84 12.04
N ILE A 167 -0.98 9.83 12.75
CA ILE A 167 -0.52 11.23 12.68
C ILE A 167 0.95 11.32 13.14
N ARG A 168 1.33 10.65 14.20
CA ARG A 168 2.71 10.65 14.73
C ARG A 168 3.70 10.03 13.74
N ASP A 169 3.33 8.91 13.10
CA ASP A 169 4.14 8.30 12.03
C ASP A 169 4.30 9.29 10.86
N ALA A 170 3.22 9.95 10.43
CA ALA A 170 3.26 10.92 9.36
C ALA A 170 4.17 12.13 9.67
N PHE A 171 4.15 12.63 10.91
CA PHE A 171 5.07 13.69 11.36
C PHE A 171 6.52 13.21 11.34
N THR A 172 6.79 11.98 11.78
CA THR A 172 8.14 11.39 11.75
C THR A 172 8.66 11.31 10.32
N ARG A 173 7.82 10.86 9.38
CA ARG A 173 8.19 10.81 7.96
C ARG A 173 8.41 12.20 7.39
N ALA A 174 7.53 13.15 7.69
CA ALA A 174 7.69 14.54 7.21
C ALA A 174 8.97 15.18 7.73
N ALA A 175 9.33 14.95 9.00
CA ALA A 175 10.57 15.45 9.58
C ALA A 175 11.84 14.90 8.91
N ALA A 176 11.76 13.67 8.37
CA ALA A 176 12.86 13.03 7.65
C ALA A 176 12.98 13.43 6.17
N ARG A 177 11.97 14.09 5.57
CA ARG A 177 11.98 14.58 4.19
C ARG A 177 12.52 16.02 4.13
N ASP A 178 13.10 16.39 3.00
CA ASP A 178 13.72 17.72 2.83
C ASP A 178 12.73 18.88 2.95
N ARG A 179 11.52 18.70 2.42
CA ARG A 179 10.46 19.74 2.42
C ARG A 179 9.79 19.92 3.77
N LYS A 180 9.83 18.94 4.64
CA LYS A 180 9.28 18.94 6.00
C LYS A 180 7.87 19.52 6.08
N LYS A 181 7.00 19.05 5.19
CA LYS A 181 5.60 19.52 5.13
C LYS A 181 4.64 18.36 5.32
N LEU A 182 3.67 18.52 6.23
CA LEU A 182 2.60 17.57 6.49
C LEU A 182 1.23 18.22 6.29
N THR A 183 0.42 17.62 5.42
CA THR A 183 -0.96 18.04 5.19
C THR A 183 -1.92 17.02 5.80
N LEU A 184 -2.75 17.45 6.75
CA LEU A 184 -3.90 16.66 7.19
C LEU A 184 -5.02 16.80 6.16
N VAL A 185 -5.52 15.69 5.64
CA VAL A 185 -6.71 15.67 4.79
C VAL A 185 -7.87 14.99 5.51
N HIS A 186 -9.00 15.69 5.59
CA HIS A 186 -10.22 15.18 6.22
C HIS A 186 -11.44 15.96 5.71
N LYS A 187 -12.65 15.70 6.23
CA LYS A 187 -13.89 16.45 5.89
C LYS A 187 -14.56 16.99 7.16
N ASN A 188 -13.85 17.81 7.94
CA ASN A 188 -14.30 18.24 9.26
C ASN A 188 -15.52 19.18 9.27
N ASN A 189 -15.88 19.75 8.13
CA ASN A 189 -17.10 20.55 7.98
C ASN A 189 -18.38 19.70 7.80
N VAL A 190 -18.24 18.39 7.50
CA VAL A 190 -19.34 17.44 7.38
C VAL A 190 -19.24 16.36 8.47
N LEU A 191 -18.09 15.70 8.57
CA LEU A 191 -17.81 14.70 9.61
C LEU A 191 -17.31 15.42 10.87
N THR A 192 -18.16 16.25 11.47
CA THR A 192 -17.77 17.21 12.50
C THR A 192 -17.16 16.56 13.75
N ARG A 193 -17.63 15.37 14.14
CA ARG A 193 -17.12 14.66 15.32
C ARG A 193 -15.78 14.01 15.06
N ALA A 194 -15.66 13.18 14.04
CA ALA A 194 -14.41 12.57 13.62
C ALA A 194 -13.37 13.62 13.23
N GLY A 195 -13.76 14.59 12.38
CA GLY A 195 -12.88 15.67 11.94
C GLY A 195 -12.37 16.54 13.07
N SER A 196 -13.19 16.81 14.11
CA SER A 196 -12.74 17.51 15.33
C SER A 196 -11.70 16.68 16.11
N LEU A 197 -11.91 15.37 16.22
CA LEU A 197 -10.96 14.47 16.86
C LEU A 197 -9.62 14.48 16.11
N TRP A 198 -9.64 14.28 14.80
CA TRP A 198 -8.46 14.29 13.95
C TRP A 198 -7.71 15.62 14.02
N THR A 199 -8.41 16.75 13.87
CA THR A 199 -7.81 18.11 13.87
C THR A 199 -7.16 18.43 15.22
N ARG A 200 -7.84 18.14 16.34
CA ARG A 200 -7.27 18.36 17.67
C ARG A 200 -6.05 17.49 17.93
N THR A 201 -6.11 16.23 17.52
CA THR A 201 -4.99 15.30 17.65
C THR A 201 -3.80 15.77 16.84
N PHE A 202 -4.03 16.14 15.57
CA PHE A 202 -3.01 16.65 14.68
C PHE A 202 -2.31 17.89 15.26
N ASN A 203 -3.08 18.88 15.70
CA ASN A 203 -2.55 20.10 16.29
C ASN A 203 -1.80 19.87 17.62
N GLN A 204 -2.16 18.83 18.36
CA GLN A 204 -1.44 18.47 19.58
C GLN A 204 -0.09 17.83 19.24
N VAL A 205 -0.05 16.86 18.33
CA VAL A 205 1.20 16.18 17.90
C VAL A 205 2.13 17.16 17.20
N ALA A 206 1.60 18.10 16.41
CA ALA A 206 2.39 19.12 15.71
C ALA A 206 3.32 19.92 16.65
N LYS A 207 2.93 20.13 17.89
CA LYS A 207 3.77 20.84 18.89
C LYS A 207 5.07 20.12 19.22
N GLU A 208 5.14 18.81 18.99
CA GLU A 208 6.31 17.97 19.21
C GLU A 208 7.27 17.99 18.01
N PHE A 209 6.80 18.49 16.85
CA PHE A 209 7.56 18.53 15.60
C PHE A 209 7.68 19.96 15.05
N PRO A 210 8.34 20.88 15.75
CA PRO A 210 8.35 22.32 15.41
C PRO A 210 9.03 22.64 14.07
N THR A 211 9.77 21.70 13.49
CA THR A 211 10.44 21.87 12.20
C THR A 211 9.54 21.47 11.02
N VAL A 212 8.38 20.86 11.26
CA VAL A 212 7.46 20.42 10.22
C VAL A 212 6.38 21.49 10.00
N THR A 213 6.29 21.98 8.78
CA THR A 213 5.21 22.88 8.37
C THR A 213 3.92 22.09 8.18
N THR A 214 2.83 22.57 8.76
CA THR A 214 1.53 21.90 8.72
C THR A 214 0.53 22.63 7.83
N ASP A 215 -0.35 21.85 7.19
CA ASP A 215 -1.47 22.34 6.38
C ASP A 215 -2.70 21.46 6.63
N TYR A 216 -3.88 21.99 6.33
CA TYR A 216 -5.15 21.26 6.37
C TYR A 216 -5.92 21.47 5.07
N LEU A 217 -6.44 20.40 4.50
CA LEU A 217 -7.33 20.45 3.35
C LEU A 217 -8.56 19.58 3.56
N HIS A 218 -9.71 20.06 3.06
CA HIS A 218 -10.84 19.17 2.84
C HIS A 218 -10.53 18.19 1.72
N VAL A 219 -11.04 16.97 1.83
CA VAL A 219 -10.74 15.88 0.89
C VAL A 219 -11.08 16.22 -0.56
N ASP A 220 -12.17 16.91 -0.80
CA ASP A 220 -12.56 17.39 -2.14
C ASP A 220 -11.56 18.41 -2.71
N ALA A 221 -11.09 19.34 -1.90
CA ALA A 221 -10.03 20.27 -2.30
C ALA A 221 -8.69 19.55 -2.53
N ALA A 222 -8.35 18.58 -1.66
CA ALA A 222 -7.15 17.77 -1.82
C ALA A 222 -7.19 16.96 -3.14
N SER A 223 -8.34 16.37 -3.48
CA SER A 223 -8.55 15.65 -4.74
C SER A 223 -8.31 16.53 -5.96
N MET A 224 -8.83 17.78 -5.95
CA MET A 224 -8.55 18.76 -7.01
C MET A 224 -7.06 19.10 -7.08
N PHE A 225 -6.42 19.35 -5.92
CA PHE A 225 -5.00 19.73 -5.91
C PHE A 225 -4.07 18.58 -6.26
N PHE A 226 -4.43 17.32 -6.05
CA PHE A 226 -3.65 16.19 -6.57
C PHE A 226 -3.52 16.25 -8.09
N VAL A 227 -4.57 16.73 -8.77
CA VAL A 227 -4.60 16.86 -10.23
C VAL A 227 -4.00 18.19 -10.72
N THR A 228 -4.28 19.31 -10.02
CA THR A 228 -3.90 20.65 -10.52
C THR A 228 -2.56 21.14 -10.00
N ASN A 229 -2.16 20.75 -8.80
CA ASN A 229 -0.94 21.21 -8.13
C ASN A 229 -0.33 20.09 -7.26
N PRO A 230 0.00 18.90 -7.82
CA PRO A 230 0.49 17.76 -7.03
C PRO A 230 1.81 18.04 -6.30
N GLU A 231 2.64 18.95 -6.84
CA GLU A 231 3.92 19.36 -6.28
C GLU A 231 3.82 20.03 -4.92
N ARG A 232 2.64 20.51 -4.54
CA ARG A 232 2.43 21.12 -3.22
C ARG A 232 2.49 20.15 -2.05
N PHE A 233 2.28 18.84 -2.33
CA PHE A 233 2.24 17.80 -1.31
C PHE A 233 3.60 17.19 -1.07
N ASP A 234 3.92 16.91 0.19
CA ASP A 234 5.13 16.23 0.63
C ASP A 234 4.76 14.96 1.42
N VAL A 235 4.11 15.12 2.58
CA VAL A 235 3.47 14.04 3.30
C VAL A 235 2.00 14.41 3.52
N VAL A 236 1.12 13.45 3.28
CA VAL A 236 -0.32 13.56 3.54
C VAL A 236 -0.70 12.54 4.59
N VAL A 237 -1.46 12.94 5.61
CA VAL A 237 -2.08 12.02 6.56
C VAL A 237 -3.59 12.13 6.48
N THR A 238 -4.28 11.00 6.50
CA THR A 238 -5.74 10.96 6.37
C THR A 238 -6.32 9.67 6.96
N ASP A 239 -7.64 9.66 7.14
CA ASP A 239 -8.38 8.48 7.57
C ASP A 239 -8.35 7.35 6.52
N ASN A 240 -8.91 6.22 6.89
CA ASN A 240 -8.85 5.02 6.05
C ASN A 240 -9.59 5.20 4.70
N LEU A 241 -10.81 5.71 4.71
CA LEU A 241 -11.62 5.83 3.50
C LEU A 241 -11.08 6.88 2.53
N PHE A 242 -10.82 8.08 3.03
CA PHE A 242 -10.26 9.15 2.18
C PHE A 242 -8.88 8.79 1.68
N GLY A 243 -8.08 8.08 2.49
CA GLY A 243 -6.77 7.59 2.09
C GLY A 243 -6.85 6.61 0.93
N ASP A 244 -7.85 5.73 0.92
CA ASP A 244 -8.07 4.80 -0.20
C ASP A 244 -8.34 5.54 -1.50
N ILE A 245 -9.33 6.42 -1.49
CA ILE A 245 -9.73 7.18 -2.67
C ILE A 245 -8.59 8.07 -3.20
N LEU A 246 -7.94 8.80 -2.31
CA LEU A 246 -6.87 9.73 -2.69
C LEU A 246 -5.64 9.02 -3.26
N THR A 247 -5.32 7.83 -2.76
CA THR A 247 -4.15 7.09 -3.24
C THR A 247 -4.35 6.50 -4.63
N ASP A 248 -5.58 6.20 -5.04
CA ASP A 248 -5.89 5.80 -6.40
C ASP A 248 -5.73 6.98 -7.38
N ILE A 249 -6.16 8.18 -6.98
CA ILE A 249 -5.88 9.40 -7.74
C ILE A 249 -4.37 9.62 -7.85
N ALA A 250 -3.64 9.47 -6.73
CA ALA A 250 -2.19 9.62 -6.68
C ALA A 250 -1.47 8.63 -7.61
N ALA A 251 -1.91 7.36 -7.63
CA ALA A 251 -1.38 6.35 -8.55
C ALA A 251 -1.67 6.72 -10.02
N ALA A 252 -2.91 7.14 -10.32
CA ALA A 252 -3.32 7.51 -11.67
C ALA A 252 -2.46 8.65 -12.24
N ILE A 253 -2.20 9.70 -11.46
CA ILE A 253 -1.36 10.84 -11.91
C ILE A 253 0.13 10.49 -12.03
N CYS A 254 0.59 9.41 -11.42
CA CYS A 254 1.97 8.92 -11.46
C CYS A 254 2.20 7.82 -12.51
N GLY A 255 1.27 7.58 -13.44
CA GLY A 255 1.42 6.61 -14.51
C GLY A 255 0.58 5.34 -14.35
N GLY A 256 -0.24 5.24 -13.31
CA GLY A 256 -1.19 4.16 -13.09
C GLY A 256 -0.84 3.22 -11.93
N ILE A 257 -1.83 2.40 -11.57
CA ILE A 257 -1.73 1.47 -10.42
C ILE A 257 -0.69 0.36 -10.62
N GLY A 258 -0.31 0.05 -11.85
CA GLY A 258 0.76 -0.91 -12.18
C GLY A 258 2.16 -0.49 -11.73
N LEU A 259 2.35 0.77 -11.33
CA LEU A 259 3.60 1.30 -10.78
C LEU A 259 3.51 1.62 -9.28
N ALA A 260 2.34 1.46 -8.67
CA ALA A 260 2.07 1.88 -7.30
C ALA A 260 2.29 0.74 -6.30
N ALA A 261 3.20 0.97 -5.35
CA ALA A 261 3.48 0.09 -4.23
C ALA A 261 2.75 0.52 -2.96
N SER A 262 2.54 -0.42 -2.04
CA SER A 262 1.89 -0.19 -0.76
C SER A 262 2.57 -0.98 0.36
N GLY A 263 2.65 -0.38 1.55
CA GLY A 263 3.05 -1.06 2.77
C GLY A 263 1.97 -0.97 3.84
N ASN A 264 1.54 -2.11 4.36
CA ASN A 264 0.68 -2.22 5.53
C ASN A 264 1.57 -2.48 6.74
N ILE A 265 1.77 -1.47 7.55
CA ILE A 265 2.88 -1.45 8.51
C ILE A 265 2.37 -1.46 9.95
N ASN A 266 2.95 -2.34 10.75
CA ASN A 266 2.97 -2.25 12.20
C ASN A 266 4.33 -1.70 12.64
N PRO A 267 4.47 -0.40 12.92
CA PRO A 267 5.76 0.20 13.27
C PRO A 267 6.34 -0.27 14.60
N THR A 268 5.54 -0.94 15.43
CA THR A 268 6.04 -1.45 16.73
C THR A 268 6.88 -2.70 16.60
N GLY A 269 6.80 -3.41 15.46
CA GLY A 269 7.46 -4.68 15.24
C GLY A 269 6.83 -5.85 16.01
N ALA A 270 5.66 -5.66 16.63
CA ALA A 270 4.96 -6.72 17.36
C ALA A 270 4.42 -7.82 16.44
N TYR A 271 4.16 -7.47 15.18
CA TYR A 271 3.69 -8.36 14.12
C TYR A 271 4.39 -8.04 12.80
N PRO A 272 4.47 -9.01 11.87
CA PRO A 272 5.05 -8.77 10.54
C PRO A 272 4.25 -7.72 9.78
N SER A 273 4.93 -6.76 9.19
CA SER A 273 4.34 -5.84 8.22
C SER A 273 4.15 -6.52 6.87
N MET A 274 3.21 -6.04 6.06
CA MET A 274 2.86 -6.63 4.77
C MET A 274 3.04 -5.61 3.65
N PHE A 275 3.67 -6.04 2.56
CA PHE A 275 3.92 -5.21 1.37
C PHE A 275 3.24 -5.82 0.17
N GLU A 276 2.60 -4.97 -0.65
CA GLU A 276 1.78 -5.39 -1.78
C GLU A 276 1.73 -4.33 -2.89
N PRO A 277 1.55 -4.69 -4.16
CA PRO A 277 1.17 -3.72 -5.18
C PRO A 277 -0.25 -3.20 -4.92
N VAL A 278 -0.57 -1.99 -5.40
CA VAL A 278 -1.91 -1.39 -5.24
C VAL A 278 -2.93 -2.01 -6.20
N HIS A 279 -2.47 -2.53 -7.36
CA HIS A 279 -3.35 -3.15 -8.34
C HIS A 279 -4.02 -4.43 -7.82
N GLY A 280 -5.21 -4.73 -8.34
CA GLY A 280 -5.93 -5.98 -8.07
C GLY A 280 -5.41 -7.17 -8.89
N SER A 281 -6.20 -8.24 -8.91
CA SER A 281 -5.86 -9.53 -9.54
C SER A 281 -5.90 -9.54 -11.08
N ALA A 282 -6.58 -8.58 -11.72
CA ALA A 282 -6.72 -8.45 -13.17
C ALA A 282 -6.90 -9.80 -13.90
N PRO A 283 -8.00 -10.52 -13.59
CA PRO A 283 -8.20 -11.90 -14.07
C PRO A 283 -8.26 -12.03 -15.61
N ASP A 284 -8.61 -10.94 -16.29
CA ASP A 284 -8.68 -10.85 -17.74
C ASP A 284 -7.31 -11.00 -18.43
N ILE A 285 -6.22 -10.66 -17.78
CA ILE A 285 -4.85 -10.77 -18.30
C ILE A 285 -3.99 -11.82 -17.57
N ALA A 286 -4.53 -12.50 -16.57
CA ALA A 286 -3.82 -13.53 -15.82
C ALA A 286 -3.33 -14.68 -16.74
N GLY A 287 -2.10 -15.14 -16.54
CA GLY A 287 -1.47 -16.19 -17.34
C GLY A 287 -1.04 -15.78 -18.75
N LYS A 288 -1.21 -14.49 -19.11
CA LYS A 288 -0.87 -14.00 -20.46
C LYS A 288 0.50 -13.32 -20.54
N ASN A 289 1.24 -13.24 -19.45
CA ASN A 289 2.54 -12.56 -19.41
C ASN A 289 2.46 -11.07 -19.85
N LEU A 290 1.38 -10.39 -19.48
CA LEU A 290 1.11 -9.00 -19.85
C LEU A 290 1.18 -8.02 -18.68
N ALA A 291 1.08 -8.52 -17.44
CA ALA A 291 1.10 -7.69 -16.25
C ALA A 291 2.48 -7.03 -16.05
N ASP A 292 2.49 -5.74 -15.70
CA ASP A 292 3.74 -5.05 -15.32
C ASP A 292 4.09 -5.40 -13.87
N PRO A 293 5.23 -6.03 -13.57
CA PRO A 293 5.62 -6.41 -12.21
C PRO A 293 6.23 -5.25 -11.41
N THR A 294 6.34 -4.06 -11.98
CA THR A 294 7.05 -2.92 -11.38
C THR A 294 6.48 -2.53 -10.03
N ALA A 295 5.14 -2.54 -9.84
CA ALA A 295 4.52 -2.25 -8.56
C ALA A 295 4.95 -3.24 -7.46
N THR A 296 5.01 -4.53 -7.79
CA THR A 296 5.48 -5.58 -6.85
C THR A 296 6.97 -5.41 -6.54
N VAL A 297 7.79 -5.10 -7.53
CA VAL A 297 9.23 -4.83 -7.33
C VAL A 297 9.43 -3.60 -6.45
N MET A 298 8.63 -2.54 -6.63
CA MET A 298 8.65 -1.37 -5.74
C MET A 298 8.15 -1.71 -4.32
N SER A 299 7.19 -2.65 -4.19
CA SER A 299 6.78 -3.16 -2.88
C SER A 299 7.90 -3.95 -2.19
N VAL A 300 8.70 -4.68 -2.95
CA VAL A 300 9.94 -5.30 -2.46
C VAL A 300 10.96 -4.24 -2.00
N ALA A 301 11.13 -3.14 -2.72
CA ALA A 301 11.99 -2.04 -2.27
C ALA A 301 11.50 -1.44 -0.95
N MET A 302 10.20 -1.17 -0.81
CA MET A 302 9.61 -0.69 0.45
C MET A 302 9.80 -1.70 1.60
N MET A 303 9.67 -2.98 1.32
CA MET A 303 9.91 -4.07 2.27
C MET A 303 11.37 -4.08 2.75
N LEU A 304 12.32 -3.94 1.84
CA LEU A 304 13.75 -3.88 2.15
C LEU A 304 14.09 -2.67 3.03
N ASP A 305 13.54 -1.50 2.71
CA ASP A 305 13.75 -0.30 3.53
C ASP A 305 13.16 -0.46 4.93
N HIS A 306 11.95 -1.01 5.04
CA HIS A 306 11.32 -1.34 6.32
C HIS A 306 12.16 -2.30 7.18
N LEU A 307 12.83 -3.25 6.57
CA LEU A 307 13.74 -4.19 7.24
C LEU A 307 15.11 -3.57 7.58
N GLY A 308 15.31 -2.27 7.31
CA GLY A 308 16.58 -1.58 7.55
C GLY A 308 17.66 -1.88 6.51
N LEU A 309 17.29 -2.41 5.35
CA LEU A 309 18.17 -2.67 4.21
C LEU A 309 18.07 -1.53 3.18
N SER A 310 18.22 -0.29 3.65
CA SER A 310 17.94 0.92 2.84
C SER A 310 18.84 1.06 1.61
N ASP A 311 20.08 0.55 1.65
CA ASP A 311 20.96 0.55 0.47
C ASP A 311 20.43 -0.40 -0.60
N ALA A 312 19.98 -1.58 -0.21
CA ALA A 312 19.36 -2.56 -1.10
C ALA A 312 18.06 -2.02 -1.71
N ALA A 313 17.24 -1.36 -0.91
CA ALA A 313 16.03 -0.70 -1.37
C ALA A 313 16.32 0.35 -2.44
N ARG A 314 17.32 1.23 -2.19
CA ARG A 314 17.74 2.26 -3.15
C ARG A 314 18.27 1.68 -4.47
N ASP A 315 18.95 0.56 -4.44
CA ASP A 315 19.43 -0.08 -5.66
C ASP A 315 18.26 -0.64 -6.50
N VAL A 316 17.24 -1.22 -5.86
CA VAL A 316 16.01 -1.63 -6.55
C VAL A 316 15.28 -0.42 -7.14
N GLU A 317 15.12 0.67 -6.39
CA GLU A 317 14.49 1.90 -6.89
C GLU A 317 15.24 2.50 -8.08
N LYS A 318 16.57 2.52 -8.04
CA LYS A 318 17.39 2.97 -9.16
C LYS A 318 17.23 2.09 -10.39
N ALA A 319 17.21 0.77 -10.21
CA ALA A 319 16.98 -0.18 -11.29
C ALA A 319 15.62 0.05 -11.96
N VAL A 320 14.56 0.23 -11.16
CA VAL A 320 13.22 0.57 -11.66
C VAL A 320 13.24 1.90 -12.43
N ALA A 321 13.85 2.94 -11.86
CA ALA A 321 13.94 4.24 -12.52
C ALA A 321 14.71 4.17 -13.86
N ALA A 322 15.81 3.43 -13.91
CA ALA A 322 16.60 3.23 -15.13
C ALA A 322 15.83 2.44 -16.19
N ASP A 323 15.13 1.39 -15.78
CA ASP A 323 14.33 0.59 -16.69
C ASP A 323 13.17 1.40 -17.29
N LEU A 324 12.41 2.11 -16.46
CA LEU A 324 11.31 2.96 -16.91
C LEU A 324 11.80 4.07 -17.86
N ALA A 325 12.94 4.70 -17.57
CA ALA A 325 13.51 5.73 -18.41
C ALA A 325 13.94 5.20 -19.80
N SER A 326 14.37 3.94 -19.87
CA SER A 326 14.83 3.30 -21.12
C SER A 326 13.75 2.54 -21.87
N ARG A 327 12.65 2.20 -21.19
CA ARG A 327 11.59 1.33 -21.73
C ARG A 327 10.84 1.95 -22.90
N GLY A 328 10.56 3.27 -22.85
CA GLY A 328 9.75 3.99 -23.84
C GLY A 328 8.38 3.32 -24.03
N ASP A 329 7.92 3.26 -25.28
CA ASP A 329 6.66 2.62 -25.67
C ASP A 329 6.78 1.08 -25.91
N SER A 330 7.89 0.48 -25.49
CA SER A 330 8.15 -0.95 -25.66
C SER A 330 7.15 -1.79 -24.87
N LYS A 331 6.42 -2.67 -25.55
CA LYS A 331 5.52 -3.65 -24.94
C LYS A 331 6.32 -4.91 -24.59
N ARG A 332 6.88 -4.96 -23.39
CA ARG A 332 7.56 -6.15 -22.86
C ARG A 332 6.60 -6.97 -22.00
N GLY A 333 6.79 -8.28 -22.00
CA GLY A 333 6.05 -9.18 -21.13
C GLY A 333 6.52 -9.10 -19.66
N THR A 334 5.69 -9.63 -18.75
CA THR A 334 5.95 -9.66 -17.28
C THR A 334 7.34 -10.20 -16.96
N THR A 335 7.70 -11.35 -17.56
CA THR A 335 9.00 -12.02 -17.33
C THR A 335 10.17 -11.26 -17.92
N GLU A 336 9.99 -10.56 -19.04
CA GLU A 336 11.04 -9.73 -19.66
C GLU A 336 11.36 -8.53 -18.77
N ILE A 337 10.32 -7.87 -18.25
CA ILE A 337 10.47 -6.72 -17.34
C ILE A 337 11.18 -7.16 -16.05
N GLY A 338 10.71 -8.23 -15.39
CA GLY A 338 11.32 -8.71 -14.17
C GLY A 338 12.76 -9.16 -14.35
N SER A 339 13.09 -9.79 -15.47
CA SER A 339 14.46 -10.19 -15.78
C SER A 339 15.38 -8.98 -16.05
N ALA A 340 14.89 -7.94 -16.73
CA ALA A 340 15.63 -6.70 -16.94
C ALA A 340 15.90 -5.98 -15.62
N LEU A 341 14.89 -5.89 -14.73
CA LEU A 341 15.05 -5.30 -13.39
C LEU A 341 16.06 -6.08 -12.54
N ALA A 342 16.00 -7.42 -12.54
CA ALA A 342 16.96 -8.26 -11.84
C ALA A 342 18.40 -8.06 -12.34
N GLU A 343 18.59 -7.86 -13.65
CA GLU A 343 19.90 -7.58 -14.24
C GLU A 343 20.44 -6.21 -13.83
N LEU A 344 19.57 -5.19 -13.79
CA LEU A 344 19.96 -3.82 -13.40
C LEU A 344 20.33 -3.69 -11.91
N VAL A 345 19.87 -4.61 -11.06
CA VAL A 345 20.19 -4.61 -9.61
C VAL A 345 21.56 -5.24 -9.33
N LYS A 346 22.07 -6.13 -10.19
CA LYS A 346 23.39 -6.77 -10.01
C LYS A 346 24.50 -5.75 -9.85
#